data_16c6e737508d88f3c2e8b5c2bde35bc2
#
_entry.id   16c6e737508d88f3c2e8b5c2bde35bc2
#
_cell.length_a   1.000
_cell.length_b   1.000
_cell.length_c   1.000
_cell.angle_alpha   90.00
_cell.angle_beta   90.00
_cell.angle_gamma   90.00
#
_symmetry.space_group_name_H-M   'P 1'
#
loop_
_entity.id
_entity.type
_entity.pdbx_description
1 polymer ?
#
loop_
_entity_poly.entity_id
_entity_poly.type
_entity_poly.pdbx_seq_one_letter_code
_entity_poly.pdbx_strand_id
1 'polypeptide(L)'
;MQQELVERARRGDHDAFAELADAALFRLDAAARLILRDPDQAKDAVQETLVRAWRDLPTLRSPDRFEAWLHRLLYRACIDEARRLRRHRVDVELTQIDAPAGDDGVSVTNDRDQLERGFSRLEPEARALIVLHHYLDLPLPEVAIALGIPLGTAKSRLHRALGSMRAALDADARPRSEITEGRLA
;
A
#
# COMPACT_ATOMS: atom_id res chain seq x y z
N MET A 1 14.33 19.21 -15.27
CA MET A 1 15.21 18.44 -14.35
C MET A 1 14.80 16.97 -14.27
N GLN A 2 13.63 16.60 -13.69
CA GLN A 2 13.24 15.16 -13.59
C GLN A 2 13.12 14.46 -14.94
N GLN A 3 12.49 15.08 -15.95
CA GLN A 3 12.36 14.49 -17.29
C GLN A 3 13.72 14.22 -17.96
N GLU A 4 14.69 15.10 -17.73
CA GLU A 4 16.05 14.92 -18.24
C GLU A 4 16.76 13.74 -17.57
N LEU A 5 16.61 13.57 -16.25
CA LEU A 5 17.12 12.40 -15.53
C LEU A 5 16.48 11.11 -16.06
N VAL A 6 15.18 11.12 -16.30
CA VAL A 6 14.46 9.97 -16.88
C VAL A 6 15.00 9.64 -18.28
N GLU A 7 15.23 10.64 -19.13
CA GLU A 7 15.80 10.42 -20.48
C GLU A 7 17.24 9.90 -20.45
N ARG A 8 18.06 10.34 -19.50
CA ARG A 8 19.41 9.82 -19.29
C ARG A 8 19.37 8.37 -18.80
N ALA A 9 18.57 8.11 -17.76
CA ALA A 9 18.40 6.77 -17.19
C ALA A 9 17.86 5.76 -18.23
N ARG A 10 16.92 6.17 -19.11
CA ARG A 10 16.44 5.36 -20.24
C ARG A 10 17.55 4.92 -21.22
N ARG A 11 18.62 5.71 -21.34
CA ARG A 11 19.79 5.40 -22.16
C ARG A 11 20.86 4.59 -21.42
N GLY A 12 20.55 4.14 -20.18
CA GLY A 12 21.44 3.31 -19.38
C GLY A 12 22.36 4.08 -18.43
N ASP A 13 22.10 5.37 -18.18
CA ASP A 13 22.83 6.16 -17.19
C ASP A 13 22.40 5.73 -15.76
N HIS A 14 23.30 4.98 -15.10
CA HIS A 14 23.07 4.45 -13.76
C HIS A 14 22.97 5.55 -12.71
N ASP A 15 23.78 6.61 -12.81
CA ASP A 15 23.77 7.71 -11.84
C ASP A 15 22.48 8.49 -11.92
N ALA A 16 21.94 8.73 -13.12
CA ALA A 16 20.64 9.36 -13.31
C ALA A 16 19.51 8.51 -12.73
N PHE A 17 19.59 7.19 -12.85
CA PHE A 17 18.59 6.30 -12.25
C PHE A 17 18.70 6.28 -10.72
N ALA A 18 19.91 6.24 -10.17
CA ALA A 18 20.12 6.30 -8.72
C ALA A 18 19.52 7.56 -8.11
N GLU A 19 19.71 8.72 -8.76
CA GLU A 19 19.11 9.98 -8.34
C GLU A 19 17.57 9.95 -8.36
N LEU A 20 16.97 9.35 -9.39
CA LEU A 20 15.53 9.14 -9.48
C LEU A 20 15.01 8.20 -8.39
N ALA A 21 15.73 7.11 -8.13
CA ALA A 21 15.39 6.12 -7.11
C ALA A 21 15.46 6.72 -5.72
N ASP A 22 16.53 7.45 -5.39
CA ASP A 22 16.70 8.10 -4.09
C ASP A 22 15.61 9.15 -3.84
N ALA A 23 15.25 9.94 -4.84
CA ALA A 23 14.17 10.92 -4.73
C ALA A 23 12.79 10.27 -4.46
N ALA A 24 12.55 9.07 -4.99
CA ALA A 24 11.29 8.35 -4.84
C ALA A 24 11.24 7.46 -3.59
N LEU A 25 12.39 7.01 -3.06
CA LEU A 25 12.51 5.92 -2.10
C LEU A 25 11.63 6.11 -0.86
N PHE A 26 11.66 7.28 -0.25
CA PHE A 26 10.88 7.57 0.95
C PHE A 26 9.36 7.43 0.71
N ARG A 27 8.87 7.97 -0.40
CA ARG A 27 7.42 7.88 -0.74
C ARG A 27 7.02 6.46 -1.11
N LEU A 28 7.87 5.70 -1.79
CA LEU A 28 7.63 4.30 -2.14
C LEU A 28 7.57 3.42 -0.89
N ASP A 29 8.54 3.58 0.04
CA ASP A 29 8.58 2.81 1.29
C ASP A 29 7.36 3.10 2.16
N ALA A 30 7.01 4.37 2.37
CA ALA A 30 5.83 4.73 3.13
C ALA A 30 4.53 4.19 2.50
N ALA A 31 4.39 4.27 1.17
CA ALA A 31 3.24 3.72 0.46
C ALA A 31 3.16 2.18 0.59
N ALA A 32 4.30 1.48 0.42
CA ALA A 32 4.37 0.03 0.57
C ALA A 32 3.98 -0.42 1.99
N ARG A 33 4.48 0.27 3.03
CA ARG A 33 4.12 0.01 4.43
C ARG A 33 2.63 0.19 4.69
N LEU A 34 2.02 1.23 4.14
CA LEU A 34 0.57 1.44 4.25
C LEU A 34 -0.22 0.33 3.56
N ILE A 35 0.24 -0.16 2.41
CA ILE A 35 -0.44 -1.23 1.66
C ILE A 35 -0.28 -2.58 2.34
N LEU A 36 0.95 -2.98 2.68
CA LEU A 36 1.28 -4.31 3.17
C LEU A 36 1.14 -4.46 4.68
N ARG A 37 1.35 -3.36 5.45
CA ARG A 37 1.33 -3.34 6.91
C ARG A 37 2.38 -4.25 7.56
N ASP A 38 3.42 -4.53 6.83
CA ASP A 38 4.56 -5.30 7.26
C ASP A 38 5.82 -4.62 6.70
N PRO A 39 6.76 -4.19 7.53
CA PRO A 39 7.92 -3.43 7.11
C PRO A 39 8.90 -4.25 6.24
N ASP A 40 9.03 -5.55 6.48
CA ASP A 40 9.95 -6.39 5.72
C ASP A 40 9.39 -6.65 4.33
N GLN A 41 8.10 -6.97 4.22
CA GLN A 41 7.41 -7.10 2.94
C GLN A 41 7.39 -5.79 2.16
N ALA A 42 7.23 -4.66 2.84
CA ALA A 42 7.28 -3.35 2.20
C ALA A 42 8.65 -3.10 1.58
N LYS A 43 9.72 -3.43 2.30
CA LYS A 43 11.10 -3.32 1.79
C LYS A 43 11.33 -4.20 0.57
N ASP A 44 10.88 -5.45 0.60
CA ASP A 44 11.00 -6.39 -0.52
C ASP A 44 10.22 -5.87 -1.75
N ALA A 45 9.00 -5.37 -1.55
CA ALA A 45 8.19 -4.80 -2.62
C ALA A 45 8.82 -3.53 -3.23
N VAL A 46 9.44 -2.67 -2.41
CA VAL A 46 10.16 -1.49 -2.91
C VAL A 46 11.40 -1.91 -3.71
N GLN A 47 12.18 -2.85 -3.21
CA GLN A 47 13.35 -3.36 -3.92
C GLN A 47 12.95 -3.96 -5.28
N GLU A 48 11.92 -4.81 -5.32
CA GLU A 48 11.40 -5.38 -6.56
C GLU A 48 10.87 -4.29 -7.51
N THR A 49 10.26 -3.24 -6.98
CA THR A 49 9.81 -2.08 -7.76
C THR A 49 10.98 -1.40 -8.45
N LEU A 50 12.07 -1.13 -7.74
CA LEU A 50 13.24 -0.47 -8.31
C LEU A 50 13.97 -1.36 -9.33
N VAL A 51 14.05 -2.67 -9.10
CA VAL A 51 14.61 -3.63 -10.05
C VAL A 51 13.77 -3.66 -11.34
N ARG A 52 12.46 -3.75 -11.23
CA ARG A 52 11.55 -3.68 -12.40
C ARG A 52 11.65 -2.33 -13.08
N ALA A 53 11.74 -1.25 -12.31
CA ALA A 53 11.85 0.09 -12.86
C ALA A 53 13.13 0.23 -13.71
N TRP A 54 14.27 -0.18 -13.20
CA TRP A 54 15.52 -0.15 -13.96
C TRP A 54 15.43 -0.97 -15.25
N ARG A 55 14.95 -2.20 -15.17
CA ARG A 55 14.84 -3.10 -16.32
C ARG A 55 13.89 -2.58 -17.40
N ASP A 56 12.72 -2.07 -16.97
CA ASP A 56 11.63 -1.75 -17.88
C ASP A 56 11.61 -0.26 -18.29
N LEU A 57 12.48 0.60 -17.68
CA LEU A 57 12.57 2.03 -17.96
C LEU A 57 12.77 2.37 -19.46
N PRO A 58 13.56 1.61 -20.25
CA PRO A 58 13.67 1.86 -21.68
C PRO A 58 12.35 1.78 -22.45
N THR A 59 11.33 1.07 -21.90
CA THR A 59 10.02 0.92 -22.51
C THR A 59 9.05 2.08 -22.18
N LEU A 60 9.42 2.96 -21.25
CA LEU A 60 8.60 4.10 -20.87
C LEU A 60 8.54 5.11 -22.02
N ARG A 61 7.35 5.30 -22.61
CA ARG A 61 7.18 6.16 -23.80
C ARG A 61 7.18 7.65 -23.46
N SER A 62 6.67 8.01 -22.29
CA SER A 62 6.44 9.40 -21.88
C SER A 62 7.16 9.67 -20.55
N PRO A 63 8.32 10.36 -20.55
CA PRO A 63 9.11 10.65 -19.36
C PRO A 63 8.34 11.45 -18.29
N ASP A 64 7.40 12.30 -18.71
CA ASP A 64 6.48 13.05 -17.85
C ASP A 64 5.55 12.16 -17.00
N ARG A 65 5.36 10.89 -17.41
CA ARG A 65 4.56 9.91 -16.68
C ARG A 65 5.37 8.95 -15.81
N PHE A 66 6.65 9.25 -15.58
CA PHE A 66 7.55 8.38 -14.83
C PHE A 66 6.99 8.04 -13.42
N GLU A 67 6.50 9.03 -12.67
CA GLU A 67 5.98 8.80 -11.33
C GLU A 67 4.74 7.88 -11.35
N ALA A 68 3.76 8.18 -12.18
CA ALA A 68 2.56 7.34 -12.28
C ALA A 68 2.89 5.92 -12.75
N TRP A 69 3.90 5.76 -13.61
CA TRP A 69 4.39 4.47 -14.04
C TRP A 69 5.11 3.74 -12.92
N LEU A 70 5.97 4.41 -12.14
CA LEU A 70 6.67 3.86 -10.98
C LEU A 70 5.69 3.41 -9.89
N HIS A 71 4.66 4.20 -9.61
CA HIS A 71 3.60 3.83 -8.67
C HIS A 71 2.80 2.60 -9.13
N ARG A 72 2.62 2.40 -10.43
CA ARG A 72 2.02 1.15 -10.96
C ARG A 72 2.90 -0.06 -10.72
N LEU A 73 4.22 0.09 -10.84
CA LEU A 73 5.15 -1.00 -10.51
C LEU A 73 5.10 -1.33 -9.02
N LEU A 74 5.08 -0.31 -8.16
CA LEU A 74 4.92 -0.49 -6.72
C LEU A 74 3.64 -1.24 -6.37
N TYR A 75 2.51 -0.83 -6.94
CA TYR A 75 1.24 -1.52 -6.72
C TYR A 75 1.35 -3.01 -7.06
N ARG A 76 1.89 -3.32 -8.24
CA ARG A 76 2.05 -4.72 -8.67
C ARG A 76 2.94 -5.50 -7.72
N ALA A 77 4.10 -4.93 -7.33
CA ALA A 77 5.01 -5.57 -6.39
C ALA A 77 4.32 -5.84 -5.03
N CYS A 78 3.60 -4.87 -4.49
CA CYS A 78 2.85 -5.04 -3.23
C CYS A 78 1.78 -6.13 -3.33
N ILE A 79 1.02 -6.18 -4.42
CA ILE A 79 -0.03 -7.19 -4.57
C ILE A 79 0.56 -8.59 -4.82
N ASP A 80 1.65 -8.70 -5.57
CA ASP A 80 2.36 -9.96 -5.78
C ASP A 80 2.87 -10.51 -4.43
N GLU A 81 3.44 -9.64 -3.59
CA GLU A 81 3.93 -9.99 -2.25
C GLU A 81 2.79 -10.44 -1.32
N ALA A 82 1.70 -9.67 -1.26
CA ALA A 82 0.52 -10.05 -0.48
C ALA A 82 -0.08 -11.40 -0.91
N ARG A 83 -0.07 -11.70 -2.21
CA ARG A 83 -0.53 -12.99 -2.74
C ARG A 83 0.43 -14.13 -2.43
N ARG A 84 1.75 -13.87 -2.45
CA ARG A 84 2.78 -14.85 -2.09
C ARG A 84 2.57 -15.33 -0.66
N LEU A 85 2.34 -14.41 0.26
CA LEU A 85 2.11 -14.73 1.67
C LEU A 85 0.81 -15.45 1.93
N ARG A 86 -0.26 -15.07 1.25
CA ARG A 86 -1.52 -15.83 1.37
C ARG A 86 -1.33 -17.30 0.98
N ARG A 87 -0.58 -17.58 -0.09
CA ARG A 87 -0.26 -18.95 -0.49
C ARG A 87 0.57 -19.67 0.57
N HIS A 88 1.62 -19.02 1.09
CA HIS A 88 2.45 -19.61 2.15
C HIS A 88 1.66 -19.88 3.44
N ARG A 89 0.75 -18.99 3.84
CA ARG A 89 -0.11 -19.23 5.01
C ARG A 89 -1.03 -20.42 4.80
N VAL A 90 -1.65 -20.58 3.64
CA VAL A 90 -2.49 -21.74 3.32
C VAL A 90 -1.68 -23.03 3.36
N ASP A 91 -0.45 -23.03 2.84
CA ASP A 91 0.44 -24.19 2.88
C ASP A 91 0.90 -24.52 4.32
N VAL A 92 1.09 -23.50 5.19
CA VAL A 92 1.48 -23.68 6.60
C VAL A 92 0.27 -24.04 7.48
N GLU A 93 -0.93 -23.49 7.22
CA GLU A 93 -2.16 -23.86 7.94
C GLU A 93 -2.57 -25.33 7.68
N LEU A 94 -2.17 -25.90 6.54
CA LEU A 94 -2.26 -27.34 6.32
C LEU A 94 -1.27 -28.15 7.16
N THR A 95 -0.27 -27.50 7.77
CA THR A 95 0.80 -28.17 8.56
C THR A 95 0.84 -27.77 10.03
N GLN A 96 0.27 -26.62 10.42
CA GLN A 96 0.28 -26.17 11.85
C GLN A 96 -0.90 -25.24 12.16
N ILE A 97 -1.58 -25.55 13.25
CA ILE A 97 -2.57 -24.73 13.94
C ILE A 97 -1.81 -23.71 14.82
N ASP A 98 -2.26 -22.46 14.80
CA ASP A 98 -1.93 -21.34 15.68
C ASP A 98 -0.67 -20.49 15.39
N ALA A 99 -0.95 -19.24 14.93
CA ALA A 99 -0.42 -18.05 15.60
C ALA A 99 -1.22 -16.78 15.20
N PRO A 100 -1.81 -16.03 16.14
CA PRO A 100 -2.38 -14.72 15.88
C PRO A 100 -1.25 -13.71 15.63
N ALA A 101 -1.41 -12.86 14.64
CA ALA A 101 -0.49 -11.76 14.36
C ALA A 101 -0.43 -10.82 15.58
N GLY A 102 0.77 -10.65 16.12
CA GLY A 102 1.01 -9.82 17.28
C GLY A 102 0.64 -8.36 17.05
N ASP A 103 -0.05 -7.83 18.03
CA ASP A 103 -0.33 -6.42 18.25
C ASP A 103 0.89 -5.83 18.97
N ASP A 104 1.84 -5.27 18.22
CA ASP A 104 2.93 -4.52 18.81
C ASP A 104 2.47 -3.11 19.13
N GLY A 105 2.02 -2.93 20.39
CA GLY A 105 1.63 -1.66 20.95
C GLY A 105 2.79 -0.68 21.03
N VAL A 106 2.67 0.45 20.36
CA VAL A 106 3.33 1.70 20.73
C VAL A 106 2.29 2.82 20.64
N SER A 107 1.96 3.35 21.79
CA SER A 107 1.13 4.55 21.99
C SER A 107 1.77 5.77 21.34
N VAL A 108 1.27 6.18 20.18
CA VAL A 108 1.51 7.52 19.64
C VAL A 108 0.23 8.03 18.98
N THR A 109 -0.40 9.02 19.64
CA THR A 109 -1.54 9.83 19.23
C THR A 109 -2.76 9.08 18.67
N ASN A 110 -3.88 9.27 19.34
CA ASN A 110 -5.19 8.67 19.09
C ASN A 110 -5.61 8.59 17.61
N ASP A 111 -5.26 9.59 16.79
CA ASP A 111 -5.64 9.65 15.37
C ASP A 111 -4.86 8.68 14.47
N ARG A 112 -3.56 8.48 14.74
CA ARG A 112 -2.72 7.55 13.98
C ARG A 112 -3.13 6.10 14.24
N ASP A 113 -3.33 5.76 15.51
CA ASP A 113 -3.80 4.43 15.91
C ASP A 113 -5.18 4.11 15.33
N GLN A 114 -6.07 5.11 15.27
CA GLN A 114 -7.36 4.97 14.63
C GLN A 114 -7.22 4.67 13.13
N LEU A 115 -6.38 5.43 12.40
CA LEU A 115 -6.13 5.18 10.99
C LEU A 115 -5.52 3.78 10.76
N GLU A 116 -4.58 3.36 11.58
CA GLU A 116 -3.96 2.02 11.49
C GLU A 116 -5.01 0.92 11.69
N ARG A 117 -5.91 1.07 12.66
CA ARG A 117 -7.03 0.14 12.86
C ARG A 117 -8.01 0.14 11.68
N GLY A 118 -8.30 1.32 11.11
CA GLY A 118 -9.10 1.42 9.88
C GLY A 118 -8.47 0.67 8.70
N PHE A 119 -7.17 0.84 8.50
CA PHE A 119 -6.41 0.15 7.46
C PHE A 119 -6.31 -1.36 7.71
N SER A 120 -6.25 -1.81 8.98
CA SER A 120 -6.14 -3.25 9.31
C SER A 120 -7.32 -4.08 8.80
N ARG A 121 -8.49 -3.47 8.72
CA ARG A 121 -9.74 -4.13 8.27
C ARG A 121 -9.90 -4.18 6.76
N LEU A 122 -8.99 -3.54 6.02
CA LEU A 122 -9.03 -3.51 4.56
C LEU A 122 -8.12 -4.58 3.96
N GLU A 123 -8.57 -5.16 2.86
CA GLU A 123 -7.73 -6.00 2.02
C GLU A 123 -6.62 -5.17 1.33
N PRO A 124 -5.46 -5.78 0.99
CA PRO A 124 -4.34 -5.08 0.36
C PRO A 124 -4.74 -4.26 -0.87
N GLU A 125 -5.63 -4.78 -1.72
CA GLU A 125 -6.13 -4.10 -2.91
C GLU A 125 -6.95 -2.84 -2.58
N ALA A 126 -7.72 -2.87 -1.49
CA ALA A 126 -8.49 -1.72 -1.03
C ALA A 126 -7.58 -0.66 -0.40
N ARG A 127 -6.58 -1.08 0.38
CA ARG A 127 -5.53 -0.17 0.90
C ARG A 127 -4.76 0.48 -0.23
N ALA A 128 -4.33 -0.29 -1.23
CA ALA A 128 -3.60 0.23 -2.37
C ALA A 128 -4.39 1.29 -3.13
N LEU A 129 -5.69 1.11 -3.30
CA LEU A 129 -6.56 2.09 -3.96
C LEU A 129 -6.57 3.44 -3.21
N ILE A 130 -6.69 3.40 -1.88
CA ILE A 130 -6.64 4.59 -1.02
C ILE A 130 -5.25 5.23 -1.09
N VAL A 131 -4.19 4.45 -0.94
CA VAL A 131 -2.80 4.94 -0.91
C VAL A 131 -2.42 5.57 -2.25
N LEU A 132 -2.72 4.92 -3.37
CA LEU A 132 -2.42 5.48 -4.69
C LEU A 132 -3.15 6.79 -4.94
N HIS A 133 -4.42 6.89 -4.52
CA HIS A 133 -5.22 8.08 -4.78
C HIS A 133 -4.96 9.23 -3.81
N HIS A 134 -4.90 8.94 -2.49
CA HIS A 134 -4.85 9.99 -1.46
C HIS A 134 -3.44 10.26 -0.91
N TYR A 135 -2.54 9.29 -0.94
CA TYR A 135 -1.17 9.48 -0.45
C TYR A 135 -0.18 9.80 -1.58
N LEU A 136 -0.34 9.14 -2.73
CA LEU A 136 0.53 9.35 -3.90
C LEU A 136 -0.09 10.32 -4.92
N ASP A 137 -1.26 10.90 -4.64
CA ASP A 137 -1.95 11.92 -5.44
C ASP A 137 -2.24 11.52 -6.89
N LEU A 138 -2.36 10.20 -7.17
CA LEU A 138 -2.72 9.76 -8.51
C LEU A 138 -4.19 10.10 -8.81
N PRO A 139 -4.48 10.69 -9.97
CA PRO A 139 -5.86 10.83 -10.45
C PRO A 139 -6.54 9.45 -10.53
N LEU A 140 -7.82 9.38 -10.11
CA LEU A 140 -8.53 8.10 -10.06
C LEU A 140 -8.58 7.32 -11.39
N PRO A 141 -8.63 7.96 -12.58
CA PRO A 141 -8.47 7.25 -13.85
C PRO A 141 -7.11 6.53 -13.98
N GLU A 142 -6.02 7.13 -13.48
CA GLU A 142 -4.69 6.52 -13.50
C GLU A 142 -4.59 5.38 -12.48
N VAL A 143 -5.21 5.54 -11.32
CA VAL A 143 -5.36 4.44 -10.34
C VAL A 143 -6.11 3.27 -10.96
N ALA A 144 -7.21 3.50 -11.66
CA ALA A 144 -7.97 2.47 -12.35
C ALA A 144 -7.11 1.71 -13.38
N ILE A 145 -6.29 2.43 -14.16
CA ILE A 145 -5.32 1.84 -15.10
C ILE A 145 -4.26 1.03 -14.35
N ALA A 146 -3.73 1.56 -13.23
CA ALA A 146 -2.72 0.87 -12.42
C ALA A 146 -3.24 -0.46 -11.88
N LEU A 147 -4.49 -0.48 -11.42
CA LEU A 147 -5.16 -1.67 -10.88
C LEU A 147 -5.70 -2.61 -11.97
N GLY A 148 -5.73 -2.18 -13.22
CA GLY A 148 -6.31 -2.96 -14.33
C GLY A 148 -7.83 -3.16 -14.22
N ILE A 149 -8.55 -2.16 -13.70
CA ILE A 149 -10.01 -2.20 -13.49
C ILE A 149 -10.71 -1.00 -14.17
N PRO A 150 -11.99 -1.12 -14.54
CA PRO A 150 -12.76 0.01 -15.06
C PRO A 150 -12.85 1.16 -14.05
N LEU A 151 -12.86 2.41 -14.52
CA LEU A 151 -12.96 3.60 -13.67
C LEU A 151 -14.20 3.58 -12.76
N GLY A 152 -15.35 3.10 -13.26
CA GLY A 152 -16.56 2.93 -12.43
C GLY A 152 -16.34 1.96 -11.27
N THR A 153 -15.58 0.89 -11.51
CA THR A 153 -15.20 -0.08 -10.47
C THR A 153 -14.23 0.55 -9.46
N ALA A 154 -13.26 1.34 -9.92
CA ALA A 154 -12.36 2.06 -9.02
C ALA A 154 -13.12 3.03 -8.10
N LYS A 155 -14.07 3.81 -8.66
CA LYS A 155 -14.94 4.71 -7.89
C LYS A 155 -15.73 3.97 -6.81
N SER A 156 -16.41 2.89 -7.17
CA SER A 156 -17.24 2.12 -6.23
C SER A 156 -16.42 1.41 -5.16
N ARG A 157 -15.22 0.90 -5.52
CA ARG A 157 -14.28 0.28 -4.54
C ARG A 157 -13.71 1.31 -3.58
N LEU A 158 -13.31 2.51 -4.07
CA LEU A 158 -12.81 3.59 -3.23
C LEU A 158 -13.89 4.03 -2.22
N HIS A 159 -15.11 4.23 -2.69
CA HIS A 159 -16.22 4.61 -1.82
C HIS A 159 -16.47 3.57 -0.73
N ARG A 160 -16.48 2.28 -1.06
CA ARG A 160 -16.63 1.19 -0.08
C ARG A 160 -15.46 1.13 0.90
N ALA A 161 -14.22 1.26 0.42
CA ALA A 161 -13.04 1.23 1.27
C ALA A 161 -13.05 2.38 2.30
N LEU A 162 -13.38 3.61 1.86
CA LEU A 162 -13.53 4.76 2.76
C LEU A 162 -14.70 4.59 3.72
N GLY A 163 -15.81 4.01 3.27
CA GLY A 163 -16.95 3.66 4.13
C GLY A 163 -16.58 2.65 5.22
N SER A 164 -15.82 1.61 4.87
CA SER A 164 -15.32 0.61 5.83
C SER A 164 -14.36 1.23 6.85
N MET A 165 -13.46 2.12 6.41
CA MET A 165 -12.58 2.87 7.33
C MET A 165 -13.39 3.73 8.30
N ARG A 166 -14.36 4.51 7.79
CA ARG A 166 -15.21 5.37 8.63
C ARG A 166 -15.98 4.54 9.65
N ALA A 167 -16.60 3.44 9.24
CA ALA A 167 -17.32 2.55 10.15
C ALA A 167 -16.40 1.96 11.23
N ALA A 168 -15.13 1.67 10.90
CA ALA A 168 -14.14 1.21 11.84
C ALA A 168 -13.80 2.28 12.88
N LEU A 169 -13.60 3.53 12.45
CA LEU A 169 -13.32 4.68 13.31
C LEU A 169 -14.51 4.99 14.24
N ASP A 170 -15.73 4.95 13.71
CA ASP A 170 -16.96 5.19 14.49
C ASP A 170 -17.22 4.10 15.54
N ALA A 171 -16.87 2.85 15.25
CA ALA A 171 -16.99 1.74 16.20
C ALA A 171 -16.01 1.89 17.36
N ASP A 172 -14.81 2.38 17.10
CA ASP A 172 -13.76 2.59 18.11
C ASP A 172 -14.01 3.86 18.95
N ALA A 173 -14.73 4.85 18.40
CA ALA A 173 -15.11 6.06 19.11
C ALA A 173 -16.26 5.85 20.13
N ARG A 174 -16.96 4.72 20.08
CA ARG A 174 -18.01 4.39 21.08
C ARG A 174 -17.34 3.93 22.35
N PRO A 175 -17.58 4.58 23.52
CA PRO A 175 -17.06 4.11 24.79
C PRO A 175 -17.57 2.67 24.99
N ARG A 176 -16.67 1.76 25.36
CA ARG A 176 -17.06 0.44 25.88
C ARG A 176 -17.90 0.71 27.12
N SER A 177 -19.23 0.66 26.97
CA SER A 177 -20.15 0.70 28.11
C SER A 177 -19.77 -0.43 29.03
N GLU A 178 -19.32 -0.08 30.22
CA GLU A 178 -19.00 -0.97 31.30
C GLU A 178 -20.17 -1.94 31.52
N ILE A 179 -19.98 -3.19 31.14
CA ILE A 179 -20.78 -4.28 31.69
C ILE A 179 -20.12 -4.60 33.04
N THR A 180 -20.38 -3.72 34.02
CA THR A 180 -20.11 -4.03 35.42
C THR A 180 -21.17 -3.35 36.21
N GLU A 181 -22.30 -4.06 36.43
CA GLU A 181 -23.07 -3.99 37.65
C GLU A 181 -24.22 -5.00 37.55
N GLY A 182 -24.22 -5.94 38.41
CA GLY A 182 -25.39 -6.80 38.59
C GLY A 182 -25.11 -8.20 39.06
N ARG A 183 -24.25 -8.37 40.08
CA ARG A 183 -24.36 -9.58 40.88
C ARG A 183 -23.83 -9.38 42.30
N LEU A 184 -24.62 -8.73 43.12
CA LEU A 184 -24.61 -8.89 44.57
C LEU A 184 -26.01 -8.57 45.09
N ALA A 185 -26.80 -9.58 45.28
CA ALA A 185 -27.85 -9.69 46.29
C ALA A 185 -28.26 -11.16 46.40
#